data_ac8b536f75ed50b11e787c3287c14647
#
_entry.id   ac8b536f75ed50b11e787c3287c14647
#
_cell.length_a   1.000
_cell.length_b   1.000
_cell.length_c   1.000
_cell.angle_alpha   90.00
_cell.angle_beta   90.00
_cell.angle_gamma   90.00
#
_symmetry.space_group_name_H-M   'P 1'
#
loop_
_entity.id
_entity.type
_entity.pdbx_description
1 polymer ?
#
loop_
_entity_poly.entity_id
_entity_poly.type
_entity_poly.pdbx_seq_one_letter_code
_entity_poly.pdbx_strand_id
1 'polypeptide(L)'
;MNSIHSSSIFVLDQDQALDFYVNTLGLEVHTDADLGFMRWLTVCVPGDRSRTILLERPGPPAMDDATGAQVADLLTKGASGGWIGLTCEDAHAEHARLAEAGVDITDEPTEKPYGIDFGIRDPFGNKLRIGQIHGV
;
A
#
# COMPACT_ATOMS: atom_id res chain seq x y z
N MET A 1 -9.16 -23.04 8.02
CA MET A 1 -8.47 -21.84 7.50
C MET A 1 -7.14 -22.27 6.92
N ASN A 2 -6.75 -21.73 5.76
CA ASN A 2 -5.57 -22.21 5.03
C ASN A 2 -4.47 -21.12 4.91
N SER A 3 -4.85 -19.88 4.66
CA SER A 3 -3.89 -18.79 4.47
C SER A 3 -4.57 -17.44 4.61
N ILE A 4 -3.76 -16.38 4.75
CA ILE A 4 -4.20 -15.01 4.54
C ILE A 4 -3.93 -14.70 3.06
N HIS A 5 -4.97 -14.37 2.28
CA HIS A 5 -4.78 -14.10 0.86
C HIS A 5 -5.06 -12.66 0.45
N SER A 6 -5.79 -11.91 1.27
CA SER A 6 -6.07 -10.51 0.97
C SER A 6 -6.15 -9.66 2.24
N SER A 7 -5.79 -8.40 2.09
CA SER A 7 -6.01 -7.33 3.04
C SER A 7 -6.45 -6.10 2.27
N SER A 8 -6.85 -5.05 2.96
CA SER A 8 -7.30 -3.82 2.30
C SER A 8 -6.66 -2.58 2.91
N ILE A 9 -6.54 -1.56 2.09
CA ILE A 9 -6.22 -0.20 2.52
C ILE A 9 -7.20 0.77 1.85
N PHE A 10 -7.41 1.91 2.48
CA PHE A 10 -8.21 2.97 1.87
C PHE A 10 -7.34 3.86 0.99
N VAL A 11 -7.90 4.24 -0.14
CA VAL A 11 -7.35 5.23 -1.08
C VAL A 11 -8.46 6.22 -1.42
N LEU A 12 -8.10 7.46 -1.75
CA LEU A 12 -9.09 8.48 -2.08
C LEU A 12 -9.44 8.52 -3.56
N ASP A 13 -8.52 8.04 -4.41
CA ASP A 13 -8.68 7.98 -5.86
C ASP A 13 -8.01 6.70 -6.36
N GLN A 14 -8.79 5.81 -6.97
CA GLN A 14 -8.29 4.51 -7.39
C GLN A 14 -7.36 4.57 -8.61
N ASP A 15 -7.56 5.52 -9.51
CA ASP A 15 -6.65 5.70 -10.65
C ASP A 15 -5.30 6.27 -10.20
N GLN A 16 -5.32 7.23 -9.29
CA GLN A 16 -4.10 7.73 -8.66
C GLN A 16 -3.39 6.65 -7.85
N ALA A 17 -4.16 5.78 -7.18
CA ALA A 17 -3.60 4.63 -6.47
C ALA A 17 -2.88 3.66 -7.42
N LEU A 18 -3.45 3.39 -8.58
CA LEU A 18 -2.78 2.57 -9.61
C LEU A 18 -1.48 3.20 -10.07
N ASP A 19 -1.47 4.50 -10.31
CA ASP A 19 -0.24 5.18 -10.72
C ASP A 19 0.87 5.02 -9.67
N PHE A 20 0.54 5.15 -8.40
CA PHE A 20 1.52 4.96 -7.32
C PHE A 20 1.91 3.48 -7.14
N TYR A 21 0.94 2.60 -6.92
CA TYR A 21 1.23 1.21 -6.55
C TYR A 21 1.78 0.39 -7.70
N VAL A 22 1.36 0.66 -8.92
CA VAL A 22 1.84 -0.06 -10.12
C VAL A 22 3.02 0.65 -10.77
N ASN A 23 2.86 1.91 -11.16
CA ASN A 23 3.89 2.59 -11.96
C ASN A 23 5.09 3.02 -11.10
N THR A 24 4.87 3.47 -9.87
CA THR A 24 5.95 3.94 -9.01
C THR A 24 6.51 2.82 -8.14
N LEU A 25 5.66 2.09 -7.43
CA LEU A 25 6.09 1.09 -6.46
C LEU A 25 6.46 -0.25 -7.12
N GLY A 26 5.87 -0.56 -8.28
CA GLY A 26 6.22 -1.77 -9.05
C GLY A 26 5.36 -2.99 -8.76
N LEU A 27 4.20 -2.81 -8.12
CA LEU A 27 3.21 -3.88 -8.00
C LEU A 27 2.50 -4.08 -9.34
N GLU A 28 1.68 -5.11 -9.45
CA GLU A 28 0.84 -5.33 -10.64
C GLU A 28 -0.63 -5.43 -10.26
N VAL A 29 -1.51 -5.11 -11.20
CA VAL A 29 -2.95 -5.30 -11.03
C VAL A 29 -3.25 -6.79 -10.99
N HIS A 30 -3.91 -7.24 -9.92
CA HIS A 30 -4.43 -8.59 -9.85
C HIS A 30 -5.85 -8.66 -10.46
N THR A 31 -6.73 -7.76 -9.99
CA THR A 31 -8.11 -7.68 -10.47
C THR A 31 -8.54 -6.21 -10.51
N ASP A 32 -9.23 -5.84 -11.57
CA ASP A 32 -9.89 -4.55 -11.71
C ASP A 32 -11.26 -4.79 -12.32
N ALA A 33 -12.29 -4.77 -11.49
CA ALA A 33 -13.65 -5.12 -11.89
C ALA A 33 -14.65 -4.08 -11.39
N ASP A 34 -15.50 -3.62 -12.30
CA ASP A 34 -16.67 -2.80 -11.95
C ASP A 34 -17.80 -3.73 -11.52
N LEU A 35 -18.16 -3.70 -10.22
CA LEU A 35 -19.23 -4.51 -9.66
C LEU A 35 -20.57 -3.75 -9.65
N GLY A 36 -20.62 -2.53 -10.21
CA GLY A 36 -21.79 -1.66 -10.20
C GLY A 36 -21.88 -0.80 -8.94
N PHE A 37 -21.84 -1.41 -7.77
CA PHE A 37 -21.87 -0.71 -6.48
C PHE A 37 -20.49 -0.27 -5.99
N MET A 38 -19.42 -0.86 -6.52
CA MET A 38 -18.04 -0.46 -6.25
C MET A 38 -17.11 -1.00 -7.34
N ARG A 39 -15.93 -0.40 -7.42
CA ARG A 39 -14.81 -0.91 -8.21
C ARG A 39 -13.96 -1.81 -7.32
N TRP A 40 -13.87 -3.09 -7.68
CA TRP A 40 -13.02 -4.06 -7.01
C TRP A 40 -11.63 -4.03 -7.64
N LEU A 41 -10.70 -3.36 -6.98
CA LEU A 41 -9.36 -3.14 -7.48
C LEU A 41 -8.34 -3.74 -6.51
N THR A 42 -7.64 -4.78 -6.95
CA THR A 42 -6.58 -5.42 -6.16
C THR A 42 -5.25 -5.38 -6.89
N VAL A 43 -4.18 -5.26 -6.11
CA VAL A 43 -2.80 -5.33 -6.57
C VAL A 43 -2.06 -6.44 -5.85
N CYS A 44 -0.99 -6.94 -6.46
CA CYS A 44 -0.12 -7.95 -5.88
C CYS A 44 1.34 -7.70 -6.28
N VAL A 45 2.26 -8.35 -5.60
CA VAL A 45 3.67 -8.36 -6.00
C VAL A 45 3.81 -9.22 -7.25
N PRO A 46 4.53 -8.76 -8.30
CA PRO A 46 4.82 -9.60 -9.47
C PRO A 46 5.46 -10.94 -9.05
N GLY A 47 4.87 -12.03 -9.52
CA GLY A 47 5.30 -13.38 -9.15
C GLY A 47 4.65 -13.97 -7.91
N ASP A 48 3.90 -13.18 -7.13
CA ASP A 48 3.12 -13.67 -5.99
C ASP A 48 1.65 -13.21 -6.09
N ARG A 49 0.86 -13.94 -6.87
CA ARG A 49 -0.56 -13.65 -7.05
C ARG A 49 -1.45 -14.26 -5.95
N SER A 50 -0.85 -14.93 -4.98
CA SER A 50 -1.59 -15.55 -3.88
C SER A 50 -1.99 -14.57 -2.77
N ARG A 51 -1.37 -13.40 -2.74
CA ARG A 51 -1.63 -12.35 -1.75
C ARG A 51 -1.94 -11.04 -2.46
N THR A 52 -3.09 -10.47 -2.12
CA THR A 52 -3.58 -9.25 -2.76
C THR A 52 -3.85 -8.16 -1.73
N ILE A 53 -3.79 -6.93 -2.20
CA ILE A 53 -4.22 -5.76 -1.43
C ILE A 53 -5.37 -5.12 -2.20
N LEU A 54 -6.53 -5.01 -1.54
CA LEU A 54 -7.67 -4.26 -2.07
C LEU A 54 -7.44 -2.77 -1.84
N LEU A 55 -7.49 -2.01 -2.93
CA LEU A 55 -7.42 -0.55 -2.90
C LEU A 55 -8.85 -0.02 -2.99
N GLU A 56 -9.47 0.30 -1.85
CA GLU A 56 -10.88 0.70 -1.80
C GLU A 56 -11.04 2.12 -1.29
N ARG A 57 -12.10 2.78 -1.77
CA ARG A 57 -12.45 4.11 -1.27
C ARG A 57 -13.25 4.00 0.02
N PRO A 58 -12.98 4.86 1.03
CA PRO A 58 -13.81 4.90 2.23
C PRO A 58 -15.22 5.37 1.87
N GLY A 59 -16.22 4.68 2.39
CA GLY A 59 -17.63 4.95 2.10
C GLY A 59 -18.43 3.66 1.84
N PRO A 60 -19.64 3.78 1.27
CA PRO A 60 -20.43 2.61 0.91
C PRO A 60 -19.71 1.71 -0.11
N PRO A 61 -19.85 0.37 -0.02
CA PRO A 61 -20.74 -0.36 0.90
C PRO A 61 -20.13 -0.66 2.28
N ALA A 62 -18.84 -0.41 2.48
CA ALA A 62 -18.15 -0.81 3.72
C ALA A 62 -18.62 0.03 4.94
N MET A 63 -18.99 1.27 4.72
CA MET A 63 -19.45 2.20 5.75
C MET A 63 -20.35 3.27 5.12
N ASP A 64 -21.08 4.02 5.95
CA ASP A 64 -21.90 5.13 5.46
C ASP A 64 -21.04 6.33 5.00
N ASP A 65 -21.65 7.30 4.33
CA ASP A 65 -20.94 8.46 3.79
C ASP A 65 -20.29 9.30 4.89
N ALA A 66 -20.97 9.49 6.01
CA ALA A 66 -20.43 10.29 7.13
C ALA A 66 -19.18 9.64 7.74
N THR A 67 -19.21 8.34 7.96
CA THR A 67 -18.07 7.57 8.45
C THR A 67 -16.94 7.54 7.42
N GLY A 68 -17.27 7.39 6.14
CA GLY A 68 -16.31 7.46 5.06
C GLY A 68 -15.57 8.79 5.01
N ALA A 69 -16.25 9.91 5.22
CA ALA A 69 -15.61 11.22 5.31
C ALA A 69 -14.66 11.34 6.51
N GLN A 70 -15.00 10.76 7.64
CA GLN A 70 -14.13 10.71 8.83
C GLN A 70 -12.86 9.88 8.55
N VAL A 71 -13.02 8.71 7.92
CA VAL A 71 -11.88 7.85 7.54
C VAL A 71 -10.99 8.57 6.55
N ALA A 72 -11.56 9.23 5.53
CA ALA A 72 -10.80 10.00 4.55
C ALA A 72 -9.96 11.11 5.22
N ASP A 73 -10.51 11.82 6.19
CA ASP A 73 -9.78 12.85 6.94
C ASP A 73 -8.63 12.24 7.76
N LEU A 74 -8.88 11.15 8.49
CA LEU A 74 -7.86 10.45 9.27
C LEU A 74 -6.76 9.86 8.39
N LEU A 75 -7.12 9.35 7.21
CA LEU A 75 -6.16 8.83 6.23
C LEU A 75 -5.14 9.89 5.84
N THR A 76 -5.59 11.10 5.51
CA THR A 76 -4.70 12.21 5.12
C THR A 76 -3.76 12.64 6.25
N LYS A 77 -4.10 12.32 7.48
CA LYS A 77 -3.29 12.58 8.68
C LYS A 77 -2.36 11.41 9.03
N GLY A 78 -2.37 10.34 8.23
CA GLY A 78 -1.60 9.13 8.51
C GLY A 78 -2.16 8.30 9.67
N ALA A 79 -3.44 8.45 9.97
CA ALA A 79 -4.10 7.86 11.14
C ALA A 79 -5.26 6.92 10.79
N SER A 80 -5.25 6.31 9.61
CA SER A 80 -6.29 5.35 9.19
C SER A 80 -6.14 3.97 9.81
N GLY A 81 -5.06 3.74 10.57
CA GLY A 81 -4.73 2.45 11.18
C GLY A 81 -3.90 1.56 10.27
N GLY A 82 -3.10 0.70 10.87
CA GLY A 82 -2.31 -0.28 10.16
C GLY A 82 -1.20 0.29 9.26
N TRP A 83 -0.54 -0.61 8.60
CA TRP A 83 0.52 -0.33 7.63
C TRP A 83 0.74 -1.58 6.77
N ILE A 84 1.43 -1.40 5.64
CA ILE A 84 1.80 -2.51 4.75
C ILE A 84 3.30 -2.70 4.79
N GLY A 85 3.75 -3.94 4.97
CA GLY A 85 5.15 -4.32 4.86
C GLY A 85 5.41 -5.02 3.53
N LEU A 86 6.42 -4.53 2.80
CA LEU A 86 6.91 -5.12 1.56
C LEU A 86 8.37 -5.51 1.75
N THR A 87 8.78 -6.61 1.15
CA THR A 87 10.19 -7.01 1.15
C THR A 87 10.87 -6.60 -0.15
N CYS A 88 12.17 -6.34 -0.06
CA CYS A 88 13.03 -6.08 -1.21
C CYS A 88 14.38 -6.76 -1.02
N GLU A 89 15.15 -6.89 -2.09
CA GLU A 89 16.49 -7.50 -2.04
C GLU A 89 17.56 -6.55 -1.51
N ASP A 90 17.43 -5.25 -1.80
CA ASP A 90 18.40 -4.21 -1.42
C ASP A 90 17.65 -2.95 -0.99
N ALA A 91 17.58 -2.73 0.32
CA ALA A 91 16.84 -1.60 0.89
C ALA A 91 17.44 -0.25 0.51
N HIS A 92 18.76 -0.14 0.41
CA HIS A 92 19.41 1.11 0.03
C HIS A 92 19.14 1.47 -1.44
N ALA A 93 19.22 0.49 -2.34
CA ALA A 93 18.92 0.70 -3.76
C ALA A 93 17.44 1.07 -3.96
N GLU A 94 16.54 0.40 -3.27
CA GLU A 94 15.11 0.68 -3.35
C GLU A 94 14.76 2.07 -2.81
N HIS A 95 15.36 2.45 -1.69
CA HIS A 95 15.23 3.80 -1.14
C HIS A 95 15.68 4.85 -2.17
N ALA A 96 16.85 4.68 -2.78
CA ALA A 96 17.37 5.62 -3.78
C ALA A 96 16.42 5.75 -4.98
N ARG A 97 15.88 4.62 -5.46
CA ARG A 97 14.92 4.59 -6.57
C ARG A 97 13.64 5.37 -6.25
N LEU A 98 13.08 5.11 -5.07
CA LEU A 98 11.83 5.77 -4.64
C LEU A 98 12.04 7.25 -4.32
N ALA A 99 13.16 7.62 -3.72
CA ALA A 99 13.50 9.02 -3.47
C ALA A 99 13.63 9.81 -4.78
N GLU A 100 14.27 9.25 -5.79
CA GLU A 100 14.39 9.87 -7.12
C GLU A 100 13.02 10.02 -7.80
N ALA A 101 12.11 9.06 -7.58
CA ALA A 101 10.75 9.12 -8.09
C ALA A 101 9.85 10.13 -7.33
N GLY A 102 10.36 10.79 -6.30
CA GLY A 102 9.61 11.80 -5.54
C GLY A 102 8.68 11.23 -4.48
N VAL A 103 8.86 9.97 -4.08
CA VAL A 103 8.06 9.35 -3.03
C VAL A 103 8.34 10.00 -1.67
N ASP A 104 7.31 10.16 -0.85
CA ASP A 104 7.43 10.68 0.51
C ASP A 104 8.11 9.63 1.42
N ILE A 105 9.39 9.84 1.70
CA ILE A 105 10.20 9.00 2.57
C ILE A 105 10.06 9.51 4.01
N THR A 106 9.64 8.63 4.92
CA THR A 106 9.42 9.01 6.33
C THR A 106 10.63 8.77 7.23
N ASP A 107 11.48 7.84 6.86
CA ASP A 107 12.75 7.56 7.55
C ASP A 107 13.73 6.87 6.61
N GLU A 108 15.01 7.03 6.89
CA GLU A 108 16.10 6.47 6.09
C GLU A 108 16.29 4.97 6.36
N PRO A 109 16.87 4.22 5.40
CA PRO A 109 17.21 2.82 5.63
C PRO A 109 18.09 2.68 6.87
N THR A 110 17.62 1.89 7.82
CA THR A 110 18.25 1.71 9.12
C THR A 110 18.40 0.23 9.41
N GLU A 111 19.59 -0.17 9.85
CA GLU A 111 19.87 -1.53 10.25
C GLU A 111 19.19 -1.85 11.58
N LYS A 112 18.49 -2.97 11.62
CA LYS A 112 17.73 -3.46 12.77
C LYS A 112 17.99 -4.96 12.93
N PRO A 113 17.63 -5.59 14.07
CA PRO A 113 17.86 -7.01 14.27
C PRO A 113 17.26 -7.93 13.18
N TYR A 114 16.18 -7.51 12.54
CA TYR A 114 15.50 -8.30 11.50
C TYR A 114 15.92 -7.97 10.07
N GLY A 115 16.74 -6.95 9.86
CA GLY A 115 17.17 -6.53 8.53
C GLY A 115 17.33 -5.03 8.41
N ILE A 116 17.25 -4.51 7.20
CA ILE A 116 17.36 -3.09 6.91
C ILE A 116 16.01 -2.63 6.36
N ASP A 117 15.36 -1.66 6.99
CA ASP A 117 14.09 -1.14 6.48
C ASP A 117 14.01 0.38 6.52
N PHE A 118 13.06 0.91 5.77
CA PHE A 118 12.69 2.32 5.77
C PHE A 118 11.19 2.47 5.56
N GLY A 119 10.68 3.65 5.88
CA GLY A 119 9.25 3.96 5.74
C GLY A 119 8.98 4.94 4.62
N ILE A 120 7.83 4.78 4.00
CA ILE A 120 7.27 5.71 3.03
C ILE A 120 5.79 5.96 3.33
N ARG A 121 5.24 7.00 2.69
CA ARG A 121 3.80 7.21 2.61
C ARG A 121 3.35 7.16 1.16
N ASP A 122 2.15 6.63 0.95
CA ASP A 122 1.51 6.76 -0.34
C ASP A 122 0.90 8.17 -0.51
N PRO A 123 0.36 8.53 -1.70
CA PRO A 123 -0.19 9.86 -1.93
C PRO A 123 -1.39 10.24 -1.03
N PHE A 124 -2.00 9.28 -0.36
CA PHE A 124 -3.19 9.51 0.47
C PHE A 124 -2.87 9.62 1.95
N GLY A 125 -1.72 9.12 2.39
CA GLY A 125 -1.29 9.11 3.79
C GLY A 125 -1.08 7.71 4.38
N ASN A 126 -1.30 6.64 3.64
CA ASN A 126 -1.01 5.28 4.10
C ASN A 126 0.49 5.11 4.35
N LYS A 127 0.81 4.43 5.44
CA LYS A 127 2.19 4.11 5.79
C LYS A 127 2.58 2.77 5.21
N LEU A 128 3.78 2.70 4.62
CA LEU A 128 4.38 1.46 4.15
C LEU A 128 5.79 1.33 4.71
N ARG A 129 6.19 0.09 5.01
CA ARG A 129 7.57 -0.26 5.36
C ARG A 129 8.13 -1.11 4.24
N ILE A 130 9.35 -0.81 3.83
CA ILE A 130 10.06 -1.56 2.77
C ILE A 130 11.34 -2.08 3.40
N GLY A 131 11.52 -3.39 3.36
CA GLY A 131 12.58 -4.03 4.11
C GLY A 131 13.31 -5.14 3.38
N GLN A 132 14.62 -5.11 3.56
CA GLN A 132 15.53 -6.21 3.26
C GLN A 132 15.58 -7.08 4.52
N ILE A 133 14.66 -8.05 4.61
CA ILE A 133 14.37 -8.80 5.82
C ILE A 133 15.13 -10.12 5.82
N HIS A 134 15.79 -10.45 6.93
CA HIS A 134 16.46 -11.72 7.10
C HIS A 134 15.43 -12.86 7.25
N GLY A 135 15.64 -13.97 6.55
CA GLY A 135 14.83 -15.17 6.70
C GLY A 135 13.48 -15.17 6.00
N VAL A 136 13.27 -14.26 5.07
CA VAL A 136 12.05 -14.25 4.21
C VAL A 136 12.42 -14.39 2.74
#